data_bf21503d88c64965d420a496f9428d96
#
_entry.id   bf21503d88c64965d420a496f9428d96
#
_cell.length_a   1.000
_cell.length_b   1.000
_cell.length_c   1.000
_cell.angle_alpha   90.00
_cell.angle_beta   90.00
_cell.angle_gamma   90.00
#
_symmetry.space_group_name_H-M   'P 1'
#
loop_
_entity.id
_entity.type
_entity.pdbx_description
1 polymer ?
#
loop_
_entity_poly.entity_id
_entity_poly.type
_entity_poly.pdbx_seq_one_letter_code
_entity_poly.pdbx_strand_id
1 'polypeptide(L)'
;IKTVVEGKMPSVYFLTGHGEKTIDENYKTFKSNLKNYNYDAKELNLTTESEVPEDAAIIVVPAPKTDFTDAETEKIERYMDKGGNLSLLLSPNDEKIIYKNIEKIMHQYGIGMDYNRVYETDSSKHVSGNKYEMMVNLVDLSQISDESAKEGLTDLTSELLQNDSIIPYMPASRSFYQYNAENASTLNICPLIETNETAYGENYGGN
;
A
#
# COMPACT_ATOMS: atom_id res chain seq x y z
N ILE A 1 22.62 1.16 -10.71
CA ILE A 1 23.57 1.88 -11.59
C ILE A 1 23.42 3.39 -11.39
N LYS A 2 22.21 3.96 -11.33
CA LYS A 2 21.98 5.41 -11.10
C LYS A 2 22.57 5.91 -9.77
N THR A 3 22.41 5.13 -8.71
CA THR A 3 22.94 5.43 -7.36
C THR A 3 24.48 5.53 -7.32
N VAL A 4 25.16 4.71 -8.11
CA VAL A 4 26.63 4.71 -8.17
C VAL A 4 27.16 5.95 -8.91
N VAL A 5 26.38 6.53 -9.82
CA VAL A 5 26.77 7.69 -10.62
C VAL A 5 26.55 9.00 -9.88
N GLU A 6 25.50 9.10 -9.06
CA GLU A 6 25.10 10.34 -8.37
C GLU A 6 25.56 10.43 -6.90
N GLY A 7 26.07 9.33 -6.32
CA GLY A 7 26.63 9.31 -4.96
C GLY A 7 25.63 9.57 -3.82
N LYS A 8 24.33 9.67 -4.13
CA LYS A 8 23.26 9.81 -3.13
C LYS A 8 22.44 8.51 -3.06
N MET A 9 22.20 8.02 -1.86
CA MET A 9 21.27 6.91 -1.65
C MET A 9 19.84 7.43 -1.80
N PRO A 10 18.97 6.75 -2.56
CA PRO A 10 17.56 7.09 -2.62
C PRO A 10 16.91 6.88 -1.25
N SER A 11 15.98 7.75 -0.87
CA SER A 11 15.32 7.70 0.42
C SER A 11 13.89 7.17 0.30
N VAL A 12 13.51 6.34 1.27
CA VAL A 12 12.12 5.90 1.50
C VAL A 12 11.58 6.72 2.67
N TYR A 13 10.57 7.54 2.40
CA TYR A 13 9.98 8.43 3.39
C TYR A 13 8.72 7.83 4.00
N PHE A 14 8.70 7.67 5.30
CA PHE A 14 7.54 7.27 6.08
C PHE A 14 6.79 8.50 6.57
N LEU A 15 5.55 8.64 6.13
CA LEU A 15 4.73 9.77 6.51
C LEU A 15 4.40 9.73 8.00
N THR A 16 4.36 10.91 8.63
CA THR A 16 4.02 11.12 10.03
C THR A 16 3.12 12.35 10.17
N GLY A 17 2.36 12.42 11.24
CA GLY A 17 1.46 13.55 11.54
C GLY A 17 -0.01 13.17 11.64
N HIS A 18 -0.40 11.97 11.17
CA HIS A 18 -1.79 11.49 11.14
C HIS A 18 -2.00 10.26 12.02
N GLY A 19 -1.14 10.06 13.03
CA GLY A 19 -1.22 8.93 13.95
C GLY A 19 -0.76 7.60 13.33
N GLU A 20 0.09 7.67 12.33
CA GLU A 20 0.68 6.53 11.64
C GLU A 20 1.52 5.66 12.58
N LYS A 21 1.75 4.44 12.15
CA LYS A 21 2.75 3.57 12.77
C LYS A 21 4.15 4.07 12.45
N THR A 22 5.03 4.11 13.47
CA THR A 22 6.39 4.62 13.32
C THR A 22 7.34 3.59 12.74
N ILE A 23 8.35 4.05 12.00
CA ILE A 23 9.36 3.19 11.40
C ILE A 23 10.19 2.46 12.45
N ASP A 24 10.52 3.13 13.55
CA ASP A 24 11.43 2.59 14.58
C ASP A 24 10.75 1.61 15.53
N GLU A 25 9.45 1.65 15.67
CA GLU A 25 8.72 0.71 16.52
C GLU A 25 8.09 -0.43 15.73
N ASN A 26 7.43 -0.11 14.61
CA ASN A 26 6.56 -1.05 13.90
C ASN A 26 7.23 -1.67 12.66
N TYR A 27 8.23 -0.99 12.06
CA TYR A 27 8.85 -1.39 10.80
C TYR A 27 10.35 -1.60 10.87
N LYS A 28 10.89 -2.02 12.03
CA LYS A 28 12.34 -2.23 12.25
C LYS A 28 12.99 -3.17 11.23
N THR A 29 12.33 -4.29 10.94
CA THR A 29 12.83 -5.27 9.96
C THR A 29 12.83 -4.65 8.56
N PHE A 30 11.77 -3.95 8.20
CA PHE A 30 11.68 -3.27 6.91
C PHE A 30 12.77 -2.20 6.76
N LYS A 31 12.97 -1.37 7.79
CA LYS A 31 14.07 -0.39 7.85
C LYS A 31 15.44 -1.05 7.65
N SER A 32 15.67 -2.19 8.31
CA SER A 32 16.92 -2.94 8.16
C SER A 32 17.10 -3.47 6.74
N ASN A 33 16.04 -3.99 6.13
CA ASN A 33 16.07 -4.48 4.76
C ASN A 33 16.33 -3.34 3.75
N LEU A 34 15.67 -2.20 3.90
CA LEU A 34 15.94 -1.02 3.06
C LEU A 34 17.42 -0.65 3.07
N LYS A 35 18.04 -0.63 4.25
CA LYS A 35 19.47 -0.36 4.38
C LYS A 35 20.34 -1.38 3.66
N ASN A 36 19.98 -2.68 3.71
CA ASN A 36 20.69 -3.75 3.00
C ASN A 36 20.61 -3.57 1.47
N TYR A 37 19.55 -2.95 0.96
CA TYR A 37 19.35 -2.63 -0.45
C TYR A 37 19.83 -1.20 -0.82
N ASN A 38 20.59 -0.53 0.05
CA ASN A 38 21.12 0.82 -0.16
C ASN A 38 20.03 1.90 -0.29
N TYR A 39 18.93 1.75 0.44
CA TYR A 39 17.94 2.79 0.65
C TYR A 39 18.09 3.39 2.05
N ASP A 40 17.92 4.71 2.16
CA ASP A 40 17.81 5.38 3.45
C ASP A 40 16.33 5.49 3.86
N ALA A 41 16.03 5.24 5.12
CA ALA A 41 14.67 5.29 5.64
C ALA A 41 14.51 6.49 6.57
N LYS A 42 13.65 7.43 6.20
CA LYS A 42 13.42 8.71 6.87
C LYS A 42 11.96 8.93 7.22
N GLU A 43 11.71 9.79 8.18
CA GLU A 43 10.35 10.29 8.45
C GLU A 43 10.10 11.56 7.64
N LEU A 44 8.83 11.78 7.28
CA LEU A 44 8.36 12.96 6.56
C LEU A 44 7.07 13.47 7.20
N ASN A 45 7.08 14.72 7.66
CA ASN A 45 5.87 15.39 8.13
C ASN A 45 5.49 16.51 7.15
N LEU A 46 4.48 16.27 6.34
CA LEU A 46 4.01 17.24 5.34
C LEU A 46 3.30 18.46 5.94
N THR A 47 2.95 18.44 7.23
CA THR A 47 2.44 19.64 7.91
C THR A 47 3.54 20.70 8.06
N THR A 48 4.79 20.28 8.25
CA THR A 48 5.94 21.16 8.48
C THR A 48 6.80 21.37 7.24
N GLU A 49 6.91 20.37 6.39
CA GLU A 49 7.69 20.46 5.16
C GLU A 49 6.90 21.15 4.04
N SER A 50 7.55 22.00 3.29
CA SER A 50 6.90 22.74 2.18
C SER A 50 6.56 21.83 1.00
N GLU A 51 7.37 20.84 0.71
CA GLU A 51 7.27 19.88 -0.39
C GLU A 51 7.82 18.53 0.00
N VAL A 52 7.52 17.49 -0.78
CA VAL A 52 8.20 16.20 -0.71
C VAL A 52 9.67 16.37 -1.14
N PRO A 53 10.63 15.85 -0.38
CA PRO A 53 12.05 15.95 -0.74
C PRO A 53 12.38 15.33 -2.10
N GLU A 54 13.29 15.97 -2.85
CA GLU A 54 13.68 15.52 -4.20
C GLU A 54 14.36 14.13 -4.24
N ASP A 55 14.96 13.71 -3.12
CA ASP A 55 15.60 12.40 -2.97
C ASP A 55 14.59 11.28 -2.61
N ALA A 56 13.30 11.60 -2.53
CA ALA A 56 12.27 10.62 -2.25
C ALA A 56 12.10 9.63 -3.42
N ALA A 57 12.49 8.39 -3.20
CA ALA A 57 12.22 7.29 -4.14
C ALA A 57 10.77 6.81 -4.01
N ILE A 58 10.23 6.82 -2.80
CA ILE A 58 8.86 6.43 -2.48
C ILE A 58 8.42 7.10 -1.16
N ILE A 59 7.14 7.47 -1.09
CA ILE A 59 6.46 7.81 0.15
C ILE A 59 5.67 6.58 0.62
N VAL A 60 5.84 6.20 1.89
CA VAL A 60 5.04 5.17 2.56
C VAL A 60 4.11 5.84 3.57
N VAL A 61 2.83 5.54 3.51
CA VAL A 61 1.81 6.02 4.46
C VAL A 61 1.40 4.83 5.35
N PRO A 62 1.97 4.72 6.55
CA PRO A 62 1.87 3.49 7.35
C PRO A 62 0.68 3.50 8.32
N ALA A 63 -0.50 3.16 7.84
CA ALA A 63 -1.74 3.05 8.61
C ALA A 63 -2.14 4.35 9.33
N PRO A 64 -2.46 5.41 8.59
CA PRO A 64 -2.90 6.68 9.17
C PRO A 64 -4.20 6.50 9.93
N LYS A 65 -4.37 7.25 11.03
CA LYS A 65 -5.58 7.27 11.85
C LYS A 65 -6.48 8.46 11.56
N THR A 66 -5.98 9.45 10.84
CA THR A 66 -6.75 10.61 10.37
C THR A 66 -6.44 10.86 8.89
N ASP A 67 -7.32 11.58 8.22
CA ASP A 67 -7.15 11.95 6.82
C ASP A 67 -6.10 13.06 6.65
N PHE A 68 -5.59 13.21 5.44
CA PHE A 68 -4.73 14.32 5.05
C PHE A 68 -5.52 15.63 4.98
N THR A 69 -4.83 16.74 5.16
CA THR A 69 -5.36 18.05 4.79
C THR A 69 -5.30 18.26 3.27
N ASP A 70 -6.07 19.23 2.76
CA ASP A 70 -6.02 19.58 1.34
C ASP A 70 -4.61 20.01 0.92
N ALA A 71 -3.90 20.76 1.75
CA ALA A 71 -2.54 21.22 1.47
C ALA A 71 -1.52 20.07 1.40
N GLU A 72 -1.65 19.06 2.25
CA GLU A 72 -0.78 17.87 2.20
C GLU A 72 -1.08 17.02 0.98
N THR A 73 -2.36 16.88 0.64
CA THR A 73 -2.83 16.20 -0.56
C THR A 73 -2.20 16.81 -1.81
N GLU A 74 -2.24 18.13 -1.95
CA GLU A 74 -1.60 18.85 -3.06
C GLU A 74 -0.08 18.60 -3.16
N LYS A 75 0.62 18.48 -2.01
CA LYS A 75 2.07 18.16 -2.01
C LYS A 75 2.32 16.74 -2.53
N ILE A 76 1.49 15.78 -2.13
CA ILE A 76 1.56 14.40 -2.61
C ILE A 76 1.23 14.34 -4.10
N GLU A 77 0.16 15.00 -4.54
CA GLU A 77 -0.23 15.07 -5.95
C GLU A 77 0.92 15.63 -6.81
N ARG A 78 1.52 16.77 -6.42
CA ARG A 78 2.67 17.34 -7.13
C ARG A 78 3.89 16.40 -7.19
N TYR A 79 4.11 15.60 -6.15
CA TYR A 79 5.17 14.60 -6.14
C TYR A 79 4.84 13.45 -7.11
N MET A 80 3.61 12.96 -7.11
CA MET A 80 3.15 11.92 -8.01
C MET A 80 3.18 12.38 -9.48
N ASP A 81 2.79 13.62 -9.77
CA ASP A 81 2.84 14.22 -11.12
C ASP A 81 4.26 14.30 -11.70
N LYS A 82 5.28 14.33 -10.83
CA LYS A 82 6.69 14.25 -11.22
C LYS A 82 7.21 12.83 -11.38
N GLY A 83 6.34 11.82 -11.34
CA GLY A 83 6.70 10.40 -11.42
C GLY A 83 7.11 9.80 -10.08
N GLY A 84 6.67 10.37 -8.98
CA GLY A 84 6.87 9.83 -7.63
C GLY A 84 6.09 8.55 -7.38
N ASN A 85 6.50 7.80 -6.36
CA ASN A 85 5.88 6.54 -5.97
C ASN A 85 5.21 6.66 -4.59
N LEU A 86 4.01 6.13 -4.45
CA LEU A 86 3.25 6.17 -3.21
C LEU A 86 2.83 4.75 -2.79
N SER A 87 3.08 4.40 -1.53
CA SER A 87 2.62 3.16 -0.90
C SER A 87 1.65 3.49 0.23
N LEU A 88 0.38 3.16 0.05
CA LEU A 88 -0.67 3.34 1.05
C LEU A 88 -0.92 2.02 1.78
N LEU A 89 -0.61 1.96 3.07
CA LEU A 89 -0.88 0.83 3.95
C LEU A 89 -2.11 1.18 4.80
N LEU A 90 -3.30 0.89 4.29
CA LEU A 90 -4.57 1.33 4.88
C LEU A 90 -5.19 0.21 5.70
N SER A 91 -5.01 0.26 7.00
CA SER A 91 -5.65 -0.68 7.93
C SER A 91 -7.14 -0.39 8.11
N PRO A 92 -7.95 -1.39 8.49
CA PRO A 92 -9.30 -1.14 9.00
C PRO A 92 -9.26 -0.16 10.18
N ASN A 93 -10.25 0.72 10.24
CA ASN A 93 -10.36 1.70 11.31
C ASN A 93 -11.77 1.66 11.90
N ASP A 94 -11.89 1.30 13.18
CA ASP A 94 -13.17 1.16 13.87
C ASP A 94 -13.81 2.52 14.23
N GLU A 95 -13.08 3.63 14.05
CA GLU A 95 -13.49 4.98 14.47
C GLU A 95 -14.39 5.72 13.47
N LYS A 96 -14.92 5.07 12.44
CA LYS A 96 -15.78 5.67 11.39
C LYS A 96 -15.16 6.91 10.70
N ILE A 97 -13.84 6.92 10.57
CA ILE A 97 -13.12 8.00 9.90
C ILE A 97 -13.27 7.83 8.40
N ILE A 98 -13.65 8.90 7.72
CA ILE A 98 -13.72 8.99 6.26
C ILE A 98 -12.43 9.62 5.76
N TYR A 99 -11.72 8.93 4.89
CA TYR A 99 -10.45 9.36 4.29
C TYR A 99 -10.69 10.06 2.95
N LYS A 100 -11.39 11.20 2.97
CA LYS A 100 -11.80 11.95 1.77
C LYS A 100 -10.61 12.30 0.87
N ASN A 101 -9.51 12.76 1.46
CA ASN A 101 -8.35 13.22 0.72
C ASN A 101 -7.45 12.06 0.27
N ILE A 102 -7.32 11.01 1.08
CA ILE A 102 -6.66 9.77 0.66
C ILE A 102 -7.43 9.12 -0.49
N GLU A 103 -8.77 9.03 -0.39
CA GLU A 103 -9.61 8.50 -1.48
C GLU A 103 -9.50 9.35 -2.75
N LYS A 104 -9.42 10.68 -2.63
CA LYS A 104 -9.20 11.56 -3.79
C LYS A 104 -7.95 11.17 -4.57
N ILE A 105 -6.84 10.92 -3.87
CA ILE A 105 -5.61 10.43 -4.51
C ILE A 105 -5.83 9.05 -5.13
N MET A 106 -6.41 8.11 -4.38
CA MET A 106 -6.65 6.74 -4.87
C MET A 106 -7.53 6.71 -6.12
N HIS A 107 -8.59 7.52 -6.14
CA HIS A 107 -9.52 7.61 -7.26
C HIS A 107 -8.85 8.12 -8.55
N GLN A 108 -7.85 9.00 -8.45
CA GLN A 108 -7.06 9.44 -9.61
C GLN A 108 -6.32 8.27 -10.27
N TYR A 109 -5.97 7.23 -9.48
CA TYR A 109 -5.30 6.01 -9.92
C TYR A 109 -6.26 4.82 -10.07
N GLY A 110 -7.56 5.08 -10.13
CA GLY A 110 -8.58 4.06 -10.40
C GLY A 110 -8.79 3.03 -9.29
N ILE A 111 -8.44 3.37 -8.05
CA ILE A 111 -8.59 2.48 -6.88
C ILE A 111 -9.56 3.13 -5.89
N GLY A 112 -10.54 2.38 -5.44
CA GLY A 112 -11.41 2.73 -4.32
C GLY A 112 -11.18 1.78 -3.14
N MET A 113 -11.58 2.18 -1.94
CA MET A 113 -11.51 1.35 -0.75
C MET A 113 -12.86 1.25 -0.05
N ASP A 114 -13.11 0.10 0.57
CA ASP A 114 -14.28 -0.08 1.42
C ASP A 114 -13.95 0.25 2.89
N TYR A 115 -14.98 0.75 3.59
CA TYR A 115 -14.92 0.99 5.04
C TYR A 115 -15.38 -0.24 5.79
N ASN A 116 -14.63 -1.33 5.63
CA ASN A 116 -14.92 -2.63 6.19
C ASN A 116 -13.69 -3.27 6.83
N ARG A 117 -13.92 -4.39 7.51
CA ARG A 117 -12.89 -5.33 7.93
C ARG A 117 -13.14 -6.66 7.23
N VAL A 118 -12.15 -7.15 6.52
CA VAL A 118 -12.24 -8.45 5.87
C VAL A 118 -11.99 -9.55 6.89
N TYR A 119 -12.79 -10.62 6.81
CA TYR A 119 -12.63 -11.82 7.62
C TYR A 119 -12.83 -13.08 6.77
N GLU A 120 -12.18 -14.15 7.16
CA GLU A 120 -12.27 -15.48 6.55
C GLU A 120 -13.23 -16.36 7.34
N THR A 121 -14.14 -17.07 6.67
CA THR A 121 -15.12 -17.97 7.30
C THR A 121 -14.61 -19.40 7.41
N ASP A 122 -13.68 -19.81 6.57
CA ASP A 122 -13.06 -21.13 6.63
C ASP A 122 -11.92 -21.12 7.69
N SER A 123 -12.17 -21.79 8.80
CA SER A 123 -11.22 -21.83 9.92
C SER A 123 -9.88 -22.51 9.58
N SER A 124 -9.81 -23.31 8.52
CA SER A 124 -8.56 -23.91 8.05
C SER A 124 -7.62 -22.90 7.40
N LYS A 125 -8.14 -21.74 7.02
CA LYS A 125 -7.40 -20.63 6.43
C LYS A 125 -7.13 -19.48 7.41
N HIS A 126 -7.42 -19.67 8.69
CA HIS A 126 -7.05 -18.73 9.74
C HIS A 126 -5.61 -18.92 10.18
N VAL A 127 -4.92 -17.83 10.43
CA VAL A 127 -3.66 -17.82 11.16
C VAL A 127 -3.99 -17.71 12.65
N SER A 128 -3.42 -18.60 13.46
CA SER A 128 -3.64 -18.62 14.94
C SER A 128 -5.11 -18.69 15.38
N GLY A 129 -6.01 -19.20 14.53
CA GLY A 129 -7.45 -19.31 14.83
C GLY A 129 -8.22 -17.98 14.83
N ASN A 130 -7.61 -16.91 14.37
CA ASN A 130 -8.24 -15.59 14.28
C ASN A 130 -8.80 -15.35 12.87
N LYS A 131 -10.12 -15.21 12.73
CA LYS A 131 -10.77 -14.99 11.44
C LYS A 131 -10.30 -13.73 10.68
N TYR A 132 -9.74 -12.75 11.37
CA TYR A 132 -9.19 -11.53 10.78
C TYR A 132 -7.70 -11.62 10.42
N GLU A 133 -7.06 -12.73 10.78
CA GLU A 133 -5.70 -13.07 10.34
C GLU A 133 -5.81 -14.22 9.36
N MET A 134 -5.91 -13.89 8.08
CA MET A 134 -6.24 -14.86 7.04
C MET A 134 -5.06 -15.16 6.14
N MET A 135 -4.97 -16.40 5.70
CA MET A 135 -4.14 -16.78 4.57
C MET A 135 -4.72 -16.16 3.31
N VAL A 136 -3.86 -15.65 2.44
CA VAL A 136 -4.24 -15.00 1.19
C VAL A 136 -3.51 -15.64 0.02
N ASN A 137 -3.99 -15.39 -1.20
CA ASN A 137 -3.36 -15.89 -2.41
C ASN A 137 -2.56 -14.78 -3.08
N LEU A 138 -1.36 -15.11 -3.56
CA LEU A 138 -0.61 -14.24 -4.46
C LEU A 138 -1.18 -14.38 -5.87
N VAL A 139 -1.34 -13.26 -6.55
CA VAL A 139 -1.79 -13.26 -7.95
C VAL A 139 -0.60 -13.55 -8.87
N ASP A 140 -0.77 -14.51 -9.77
CA ASP A 140 0.20 -14.80 -10.83
C ASP A 140 0.10 -13.75 -11.94
N LEU A 141 0.95 -12.74 -11.86
CA LEU A 141 0.99 -11.64 -12.83
C LEU A 141 1.38 -12.10 -14.25
N SER A 142 1.95 -13.29 -14.41
CA SER A 142 2.26 -13.85 -15.73
C SER A 142 0.99 -14.16 -16.55
N GLN A 143 -0.15 -14.31 -15.89
CA GLN A 143 -1.45 -14.58 -16.50
C GLN A 143 -2.19 -13.32 -16.99
N ILE A 144 -1.66 -12.12 -16.70
CA ILE A 144 -2.24 -10.87 -17.17
C ILE A 144 -2.11 -10.82 -18.70
N SER A 145 -3.24 -10.57 -19.38
CA SER A 145 -3.30 -10.54 -20.85
C SER A 145 -2.67 -9.29 -21.47
N ASP A 146 -2.54 -8.21 -20.70
CA ASP A 146 -1.94 -6.96 -21.18
C ASP A 146 -0.42 -6.99 -21.00
N GLU A 147 0.30 -7.13 -22.13
CA GLU A 147 1.76 -7.17 -22.13
C GLU A 147 2.41 -5.88 -21.60
N SER A 148 1.76 -4.73 -21.77
CA SER A 148 2.26 -3.45 -21.25
C SER A 148 2.17 -3.38 -19.72
N ALA A 149 1.16 -4.03 -19.13
CA ALA A 149 1.01 -4.14 -17.69
C ALA A 149 1.98 -5.15 -17.08
N LYS A 150 2.46 -6.14 -17.84
CA LYS A 150 3.45 -7.12 -17.37
C LYS A 150 4.84 -6.51 -17.19
N GLU A 151 5.22 -5.56 -18.03
CA GLU A 151 6.55 -4.97 -18.00
C GLU A 151 6.77 -4.20 -16.68
N GLY A 152 7.62 -4.73 -15.82
CA GLY A 152 7.93 -4.17 -14.50
C GLY A 152 7.10 -4.72 -13.33
N LEU A 153 6.00 -5.45 -13.56
CA LEU A 153 5.18 -6.05 -12.49
C LEU A 153 5.45 -7.55 -12.28
N THR A 154 5.93 -8.26 -13.31
CA THR A 154 6.14 -9.71 -13.26
C THR A 154 7.09 -10.16 -12.16
N ASP A 155 8.02 -9.31 -11.74
CA ASP A 155 9.01 -9.65 -10.73
C ASP A 155 8.52 -9.47 -9.28
N LEU A 156 7.40 -8.74 -9.05
CA LEU A 156 6.95 -8.40 -7.71
C LEU A 156 6.49 -9.62 -6.88
N THR A 157 5.87 -10.59 -7.53
CA THR A 157 5.36 -11.80 -6.88
C THR A 157 6.03 -13.08 -7.34
N SER A 158 6.79 -13.06 -8.42
CA SER A 158 7.32 -14.24 -9.09
C SER A 158 8.20 -15.13 -8.19
N GLU A 159 9.10 -14.55 -7.40
CA GLU A 159 9.95 -15.30 -6.47
C GLU A 159 9.14 -15.92 -5.33
N LEU A 160 8.11 -15.23 -4.85
CA LEU A 160 7.22 -15.74 -3.80
C LEU A 160 6.35 -16.89 -4.33
N LEU A 161 5.85 -16.79 -5.57
CA LEU A 161 5.06 -17.84 -6.23
C LEU A 161 5.85 -19.12 -6.50
N GLN A 162 7.17 -19.03 -6.66
CA GLN A 162 8.05 -20.19 -6.85
C GLN A 162 8.38 -20.93 -5.56
N ASN A 163 7.97 -20.43 -4.41
CA ASN A 163 8.29 -21.02 -3.12
C ASN A 163 7.04 -21.50 -2.36
N ASP A 164 6.64 -22.72 -2.60
CA ASP A 164 5.47 -23.36 -1.97
C ASP A 164 5.52 -23.42 -0.43
N SER A 165 6.68 -23.13 0.17
CA SER A 165 6.83 -23.08 1.63
C SER A 165 6.41 -21.74 2.23
N ILE A 166 6.18 -20.72 1.41
CA ILE A 166 5.73 -19.39 1.85
C ILE A 166 4.21 -19.33 1.77
N ILE A 167 3.57 -19.15 2.91
CA ILE A 167 2.13 -18.91 2.98
C ILE A 167 1.94 -17.43 3.33
N PRO A 168 1.52 -16.59 2.38
CA PRO A 168 1.26 -15.21 2.66
C PRO A 168 0.00 -15.08 3.52
N TYR A 169 0.03 -14.16 4.48
CA TYR A 169 -1.14 -13.86 5.30
C TYR A 169 -1.31 -12.37 5.50
N MET A 170 -2.54 -11.94 5.68
CA MET A 170 -2.89 -10.54 5.93
C MET A 170 -3.61 -10.42 7.27
N PRO A 171 -3.03 -9.71 8.23
CA PRO A 171 -3.70 -9.38 9.48
C PRO A 171 -4.55 -8.11 9.31
N ALA A 172 -5.82 -8.16 9.73
CA ALA A 172 -6.69 -6.99 9.82
C ALA A 172 -6.71 -6.12 8.53
N SER A 173 -7.22 -6.68 7.45
CA SER A 173 -7.29 -6.02 6.14
C SER A 173 -8.65 -5.37 5.88
N ARG A 174 -8.69 -4.38 5.00
CA ARG A 174 -9.88 -3.88 4.33
C ARG A 174 -9.88 -4.30 2.86
N SER A 175 -11.03 -4.23 2.20
CA SER A 175 -11.11 -4.47 0.77
C SER A 175 -10.90 -3.21 -0.06
N PHE A 176 -10.42 -3.43 -1.28
CA PHE A 176 -10.24 -2.41 -2.30
C PHE A 176 -10.99 -2.87 -3.55
N TYR A 177 -11.38 -1.90 -4.38
CA TYR A 177 -12.07 -2.17 -5.64
C TYR A 177 -11.56 -1.26 -6.75
N GLN A 178 -11.78 -1.67 -7.98
CA GLN A 178 -11.47 -0.83 -9.12
C GLN A 178 -12.49 0.32 -9.20
N TYR A 179 -12.01 1.54 -9.12
CA TYR A 179 -12.80 2.75 -9.27
C TYR A 179 -12.75 3.22 -10.72
N ASN A 180 -13.91 3.55 -11.31
CA ASN A 180 -13.98 4.06 -12.68
C ASN A 180 -13.50 5.51 -12.72
N ALA A 181 -12.19 5.72 -12.83
CA ALA A 181 -11.61 7.04 -13.07
C ALA A 181 -11.90 7.48 -14.51
N GLU A 182 -12.00 8.79 -14.73
CA GLU A 182 -12.15 9.37 -16.09
C GLU A 182 -11.01 8.96 -17.04
N ASN A 183 -9.83 8.65 -16.49
CA ASN A 183 -8.63 8.22 -17.19
C ASN A 183 -8.36 6.70 -17.08
N ALA A 184 -9.36 5.89 -16.76
CA ALA A 184 -9.19 4.45 -16.52
C ALA A 184 -8.55 3.69 -17.70
N SER A 185 -8.70 4.18 -18.92
CA SER A 185 -8.10 3.56 -20.12
C SER A 185 -6.58 3.68 -20.21
N THR A 186 -5.97 4.51 -19.39
CA THR A 186 -4.50 4.72 -19.35
C THR A 186 -3.85 4.16 -18.09
N LEU A 187 -4.65 3.59 -17.18
CA LEU A 187 -4.19 3.06 -15.91
C LEU A 187 -4.11 1.53 -15.96
N ASN A 188 -2.98 0.99 -15.56
CA ASN A 188 -2.80 -0.45 -15.35
C ASN A 188 -3.01 -0.75 -13.86
N ILE A 189 -4.15 -1.35 -13.52
CA ILE A 189 -4.50 -1.72 -12.14
C ILE A 189 -4.40 -3.24 -12.02
N CYS A 190 -3.49 -3.72 -11.20
CA CYS A 190 -3.25 -5.14 -10.99
C CYS A 190 -3.35 -5.50 -9.52
N PRO A 191 -4.20 -6.47 -9.13
CA PRO A 191 -4.17 -7.05 -7.80
C PRO A 191 -2.87 -7.86 -7.64
N LEU A 192 -2.19 -7.74 -6.50
CA LEU A 192 -1.02 -8.55 -6.15
C LEU A 192 -1.39 -9.67 -5.18
N ILE A 193 -2.43 -9.45 -4.41
CA ILE A 193 -2.92 -10.33 -3.35
C ILE A 193 -4.43 -10.38 -3.43
N GLU A 194 -4.98 -11.59 -3.34
CA GLU A 194 -6.42 -11.84 -3.29
C GLU A 194 -6.78 -12.66 -2.05
N THR A 195 -7.98 -12.42 -1.54
CA THR A 195 -8.58 -13.27 -0.51
C THR A 195 -9.10 -14.57 -1.11
N ASN A 196 -9.38 -15.55 -0.25
CA ASN A 196 -10.10 -16.73 -0.68
C ASN A 196 -11.59 -16.40 -0.93
N GLU A 197 -12.29 -17.25 -1.68
CA GLU A 197 -13.73 -17.10 -1.99
C GLU A 197 -14.62 -17.16 -0.74
N THR A 198 -14.08 -17.66 0.37
CA THR A 198 -14.75 -17.76 1.68
C THR A 198 -14.55 -16.54 2.58
N ALA A 199 -13.84 -15.51 2.09
CA ALA A 199 -13.64 -14.26 2.81
C ALA A 199 -14.74 -13.23 2.51
N TYR A 200 -15.10 -12.44 3.51
CA TYR A 200 -16.14 -11.40 3.43
C TYR A 200 -15.70 -10.10 4.08
N GLY A 201 -16.23 -8.98 3.59
CA GLY A 201 -16.10 -7.69 4.23
C GLY A 201 -17.23 -7.42 5.23
N GLU A 202 -16.90 -7.14 6.47
CA GLU A 202 -17.82 -6.71 7.53
C GLU A 202 -17.76 -5.18 7.66
N ASN A 203 -18.87 -4.49 7.37
CA ASN A 203 -18.92 -3.03 7.44
C ASN A 203 -18.81 -2.53 8.89
N TYR A 204 -18.12 -1.41 9.08
CA TYR A 204 -18.08 -0.74 10.39
C TYR A 204 -19.46 -0.18 10.73
N GLY A 205 -20.03 -0.70 11.79
CA GLY A 205 -21.27 -0.19 12.35
C GLY A 205 -22.53 -0.97 12.07
N GLY A 206 -22.37 -2.26 11.74
CA GLY A 206 -23.46 -3.27 11.73
C GLY A 206 -24.85 -2.72 11.36
N ASN A 207 -25.26 -2.93 10.14
CA ASN A 207 -26.62 -3.21 9.73
C ASN A 207 -26.54 -4.18 8.58
#